data_bf7d27f4ee2140f0b3a9bbe83ced261b
#
_entry.id   bf7d27f4ee2140f0b3a9bbe83ced261b
#
_cell.length_a   1.000
_cell.length_b   1.000
_cell.length_c   1.000
_cell.angle_alpha   90.00
_cell.angle_beta   90.00
_cell.angle_gamma   90.00
#
_symmetry.space_group_name_H-M   'P 1'
#
loop_
_entity.id
_entity.type
_entity.pdbx_description
1 polymer ?
#
loop_
_entity_poly.entity_id
_entity_poly.type
_entity_poly.pdbx_seq_one_letter_code
_entity_poly.pdbx_strand_id
1 'polypeptide(L)'
;MLIEFTVKNYRSFRDEATLSMEATGVSTLKSVLIPYGGMRILPGAAIYGKNGGGKSNVIRAFWLAVQFIRNAQKTQHEKAAIPVVPFALNDYSASEPTEFSFVYTLDGIKYWYAFSATKEKVYAESLYHAPKGQKALVFAREGQEFTFTEEKARRNLISQVVAENQLFFSVACTMNDVACSKAMTWFREKIYFSRDYSDIPRQLLEYSNDSNMLKAISDYAKAADVGIEDMKFEINSKEINEEADLPANISEEVKAALVQFMHVLSETSNNSETHLKMGQVNATSMHQGQNKDGTSHMFSMELADESDGTRKLMAIAPAIESVLSKGGLLLVDEIEKELHPALVEFIVAKFQSKKTNPNGAQIVFTTHNTDLLSMELLRKDQLYFVDKDKENGASELYSISDFSTRTTENVRKGYLLGKYGATPNVEIEEVE
;
A
#
# COMPACT_ATOMS: atom_id res chain seq x y z
N MET A 1 6.59 1.22 11.83
CA MET A 1 7.02 2.26 10.84
C MET A 1 8.01 1.64 9.89
N LEU A 2 7.96 2.00 8.62
CA LEU A 2 9.01 1.70 7.64
C LEU A 2 10.23 2.58 7.90
N ILE A 3 11.42 2.01 7.85
CA ILE A 3 12.69 2.74 7.88
C ILE A 3 13.32 2.71 6.49
N GLU A 4 13.30 1.53 5.82
CA GLU A 4 13.90 1.37 4.51
C GLU A 4 13.24 0.21 3.76
N PHE A 5 13.11 0.36 2.46
CA PHE A 5 12.71 -0.67 1.52
C PHE A 5 13.69 -0.69 0.36
N THR A 6 14.22 -1.87 0.04
CA THR A 6 15.14 -2.06 -1.08
C THR A 6 14.63 -3.16 -1.98
N VAL A 7 14.77 -2.95 -3.29
CA VAL A 7 14.48 -3.95 -4.32
C VAL A 7 15.60 -3.98 -5.36
N LYS A 8 15.92 -5.17 -5.86
CA LYS A 8 16.88 -5.38 -6.96
C LYS A 8 16.37 -6.44 -7.92
N ASN A 9 16.71 -6.30 -9.19
CA ASN A 9 16.30 -7.20 -10.27
C ASN A 9 14.77 -7.38 -10.34
N TYR A 10 14.04 -6.24 -10.39
CA TYR A 10 12.58 -6.27 -10.49
C TYR A 10 12.08 -5.31 -11.58
N ARG A 11 11.39 -5.84 -12.59
CA ARG A 11 10.81 -5.08 -13.72
C ARG A 11 11.81 -4.11 -14.37
N SER A 12 11.68 -2.79 -14.12
CA SER A 12 12.61 -1.78 -14.67
C SER A 12 13.83 -1.54 -13.77
N PHE A 13 13.86 -2.05 -12.55
CA PHE A 13 15.00 -1.96 -11.64
C PHE A 13 15.92 -3.17 -11.84
N ARG A 14 17.01 -2.98 -12.56
CA ARG A 14 18.08 -3.98 -12.69
C ARG A 14 18.94 -4.00 -11.44
N ASP A 15 19.39 -2.83 -11.06
CA ASP A 15 20.27 -2.61 -9.92
C ASP A 15 19.43 -2.32 -8.66
N GLU A 16 20.10 -2.18 -7.53
CA GLU A 16 19.47 -1.89 -6.25
C GLU A 16 18.78 -0.52 -6.25
N ALA A 17 17.53 -0.50 -5.85
CA ALA A 17 16.73 0.71 -5.66
C ALA A 17 16.23 0.77 -4.23
N THR A 18 16.66 1.79 -3.49
CA THR A 18 16.39 1.95 -2.05
C THR A 18 15.53 3.18 -1.78
N LEU A 19 14.42 2.96 -1.11
CA LEU A 19 13.54 3.99 -0.53
C LEU A 19 13.83 4.07 0.97
N SER A 20 14.51 5.12 1.41
CA SER A 20 14.77 5.36 2.83
C SER A 20 13.76 6.35 3.42
N MET A 21 13.22 6.02 4.58
CA MET A 21 12.36 6.90 5.37
C MET A 21 13.14 7.53 6.53
N GLU A 22 14.45 7.36 6.61
CA GLU A 22 15.30 8.05 7.60
C GLU A 22 15.54 9.49 7.16
N ALA A 23 15.28 10.44 8.07
CA ALA A 23 15.46 11.85 7.78
C ALA A 23 16.94 12.22 7.73
N THR A 24 17.31 12.99 6.74
CA THR A 24 18.68 13.53 6.57
C THR A 24 18.91 14.80 7.39
N GLY A 25 20.05 15.47 7.18
CA GLY A 25 20.40 16.75 7.82
C GLY A 25 19.55 17.97 7.41
N VAL A 26 18.51 17.80 6.60
CA VAL A 26 17.63 18.90 6.15
C VAL A 26 17.03 19.65 7.34
N SER A 27 17.17 20.99 7.34
CA SER A 27 16.80 21.84 8.49
C SER A 27 15.35 22.30 8.49
N THR A 28 14.64 22.22 7.35
CA THR A 28 13.23 22.64 7.21
C THR A 28 12.26 21.60 7.76
N LEU A 29 11.06 22.03 8.16
CA LEU A 29 9.94 21.17 8.59
C LEU A 29 10.34 20.07 9.61
N LYS A 30 11.23 20.39 10.56
CA LYS A 30 11.67 19.44 11.60
C LYS A 30 10.51 18.94 12.49
N SER A 31 9.45 19.74 12.60
CA SER A 31 8.26 19.42 13.41
C SER A 31 7.48 18.21 12.91
N VAL A 32 7.57 17.86 11.60
CA VAL A 32 6.85 16.73 11.03
C VAL A 32 7.52 15.39 11.34
N LEU A 33 8.79 15.40 11.71
CA LEU A 33 9.59 14.20 11.92
C LEU A 33 9.09 13.36 13.09
N ILE A 34 9.11 12.05 12.91
CA ILE A 34 8.73 11.05 13.91
C ILE A 34 10.01 10.57 14.61
N PRO A 35 10.18 10.82 15.93
CA PRO A 35 11.35 10.36 16.65
C PRO A 35 11.32 8.85 16.90
N TYR A 36 12.42 8.17 16.70
CA TYR A 36 12.59 6.75 17.02
C TYR A 36 14.06 6.42 17.36
N GLY A 37 14.34 5.99 18.59
CA GLY A 37 15.62 5.41 19.00
C GLY A 37 16.87 6.24 18.63
N GLY A 38 16.80 7.56 18.68
CA GLY A 38 17.88 8.47 18.25
C GLY A 38 17.86 8.81 16.75
N MET A 39 17.07 8.12 15.95
CA MET A 39 16.80 8.44 14.55
C MET A 39 15.55 9.34 14.43
N ARG A 40 15.38 9.94 13.27
CA ARG A 40 14.21 10.72 12.89
C ARG A 40 13.66 10.12 11.61
N ILE A 41 12.41 9.74 11.64
CA ILE A 41 11.74 9.05 10.54
C ILE A 41 10.80 10.01 9.81
N LEU A 42 10.75 9.93 8.50
CA LEU A 42 9.89 10.73 7.63
C LEU A 42 8.45 10.21 7.68
N PRO A 43 7.44 11.09 7.76
CA PRO A 43 6.03 10.71 7.73
C PRO A 43 5.53 10.38 6.30
N GLY A 44 6.36 10.59 5.28
CA GLY A 44 5.99 10.23 3.91
C GLY A 44 7.11 10.42 2.92
N ALA A 45 6.94 9.85 1.72
CA ALA A 45 7.80 10.04 0.57
C ALA A 45 6.96 10.16 -0.71
N ALA A 46 7.29 11.14 -1.55
CA ALA A 46 6.70 11.36 -2.86
C ALA A 46 7.69 10.95 -3.96
N ILE A 47 7.25 10.11 -4.88
CA ILE A 47 8.08 9.56 -5.96
C ILE A 47 7.66 10.17 -7.29
N TYR A 48 8.55 10.94 -7.88
CA TYR A 48 8.40 11.62 -9.17
C TYR A 48 9.12 10.88 -10.29
N GLY A 49 8.79 11.21 -11.52
CA GLY A 49 9.48 10.70 -12.71
C GLY A 49 8.61 10.79 -13.96
N LYS A 50 9.23 10.60 -15.12
CA LYS A 50 8.52 10.58 -16.41
C LYS A 50 7.61 9.36 -16.54
N ASN A 51 6.67 9.40 -17.50
CA ASN A 51 5.87 8.23 -17.87
C ASN A 51 6.79 7.10 -18.36
N GLY A 52 6.54 5.88 -17.88
CA GLY A 52 7.39 4.74 -18.17
C GLY A 52 8.76 4.73 -17.46
N GLY A 53 9.06 5.73 -16.60
CA GLY A 53 10.32 5.80 -15.84
C GLY A 53 10.48 4.72 -14.78
N GLY A 54 9.39 4.14 -14.27
CA GLY A 54 9.45 3.08 -13.26
C GLY A 54 8.84 3.44 -11.90
N LYS A 55 8.22 4.61 -11.72
CA LYS A 55 7.58 5.04 -10.46
C LYS A 55 6.66 3.98 -9.87
N SER A 56 5.67 3.53 -10.64
CA SER A 56 4.72 2.49 -10.21
C SER A 56 5.40 1.16 -9.88
N ASN A 57 6.59 0.88 -10.43
CA ASN A 57 7.30 -0.35 -10.16
C ASN A 57 7.85 -0.39 -8.72
N VAL A 58 8.11 0.75 -8.07
CA VAL A 58 8.47 0.81 -6.64
C VAL A 58 7.29 0.33 -5.79
N ILE A 59 6.09 0.89 -6.03
CA ILE A 59 4.86 0.49 -5.31
C ILE A 59 4.50 -0.97 -5.59
N ARG A 60 4.62 -1.40 -6.85
CA ARG A 60 4.34 -2.80 -7.26
C ARG A 60 5.33 -3.79 -6.66
N ALA A 61 6.62 -3.43 -6.55
CA ALA A 61 7.64 -4.25 -5.89
C ALA A 61 7.29 -4.45 -4.41
N PHE A 62 6.95 -3.35 -3.74
CA PHE A 62 6.53 -3.40 -2.34
C PHE A 62 5.27 -4.25 -2.16
N TRP A 63 4.25 -4.01 -2.98
CA TRP A 63 3.00 -4.77 -2.94
C TRP A 63 3.24 -6.27 -3.14
N LEU A 64 3.99 -6.64 -4.18
CA LEU A 64 4.28 -8.03 -4.51
C LEU A 64 5.01 -8.74 -3.37
N ALA A 65 6.07 -8.12 -2.83
CA ALA A 65 6.81 -8.68 -1.71
C ALA A 65 5.91 -8.90 -0.48
N VAL A 66 5.07 -7.90 -0.14
CA VAL A 66 4.12 -8.00 0.98
C VAL A 66 3.08 -9.09 0.74
N GLN A 67 2.53 -9.21 -0.48
CA GLN A 67 1.58 -10.28 -0.80
C GLN A 67 2.23 -11.66 -0.72
N PHE A 68 3.46 -11.80 -1.19
CA PHE A 68 4.19 -13.06 -1.09
C PHE A 68 4.47 -13.41 0.38
N ILE A 69 4.95 -12.46 1.20
CA ILE A 69 5.16 -12.64 2.64
C ILE A 69 3.86 -13.06 3.35
N ARG A 70 2.73 -12.41 3.04
CA ARG A 70 1.43 -12.70 3.67
C ARG A 70 0.84 -14.06 3.31
N ASN A 71 1.15 -14.59 2.12
CA ASN A 71 0.44 -15.72 1.52
C ASN A 71 1.33 -16.92 1.15
N ALA A 72 2.66 -16.85 1.34
CA ALA A 72 3.58 -17.93 0.94
C ALA A 72 3.23 -19.31 1.55
N GLN A 73 2.63 -19.34 2.75
CA GLN A 73 2.17 -20.57 3.40
C GLN A 73 0.93 -21.20 2.72
N LYS A 74 0.18 -20.43 1.92
CA LYS A 74 -1.02 -20.93 1.21
C LYS A 74 -0.69 -21.65 -0.09
N THR A 75 0.56 -21.61 -0.51
CA THR A 75 1.04 -22.26 -1.72
C THR A 75 1.13 -23.76 -1.43
N GLN A 76 0.08 -24.52 -1.81
CA GLN A 76 -0.03 -25.95 -1.51
C GLN A 76 0.64 -26.85 -2.55
N HIS A 77 1.06 -26.28 -3.69
CA HIS A 77 1.71 -27.04 -4.76
C HIS A 77 3.20 -26.71 -4.81
N GLU A 78 4.04 -27.72 -4.74
CA GLU A 78 5.50 -27.61 -4.90
C GLU A 78 5.95 -26.93 -6.20
N LYS A 79 5.06 -26.85 -7.20
CA LYS A 79 5.32 -26.25 -8.51
C LYS A 79 4.65 -24.86 -8.71
N ALA A 80 4.03 -24.29 -7.68
CA ALA A 80 3.45 -22.96 -7.84
C ALA A 80 4.56 -21.91 -7.99
N ALA A 81 4.52 -21.16 -9.09
CA ALA A 81 5.53 -20.14 -9.39
C ALA A 81 5.44 -18.99 -8.39
N ILE A 82 6.60 -18.52 -7.93
CA ILE A 82 6.73 -17.27 -7.18
C ILE A 82 6.50 -16.11 -8.16
N PRO A 83 5.65 -15.12 -7.83
CA PRO A 83 5.22 -14.11 -8.78
C PRO A 83 6.25 -13.00 -9.05
N VAL A 84 7.54 -13.28 -8.93
CA VAL A 84 8.60 -12.31 -9.24
C VAL A 84 8.70 -12.05 -10.74
N VAL A 85 9.04 -10.82 -11.09
CA VAL A 85 9.20 -10.37 -12.49
C VAL A 85 10.58 -9.70 -12.60
N PRO A 86 11.63 -10.45 -12.96
CA PRO A 86 12.98 -9.90 -13.07
C PRO A 86 13.09 -8.86 -14.18
N PHE A 87 14.17 -8.10 -14.19
CA PHE A 87 14.50 -7.16 -15.26
C PHE A 87 14.68 -7.92 -16.58
N ALA A 88 14.07 -7.40 -17.66
CA ALA A 88 13.93 -8.14 -18.92
C ALA A 88 14.79 -7.60 -20.07
N LEU A 89 15.53 -6.49 -19.86
CA LEU A 89 16.27 -5.83 -20.94
C LEU A 89 17.76 -6.20 -20.98
N ASN A 90 18.10 -7.42 -20.54
CA ASN A 90 19.38 -8.08 -20.74
C ASN A 90 19.18 -9.61 -20.74
N ASP A 91 20.21 -10.36 -21.07
CA ASP A 91 20.17 -11.82 -21.22
C ASP A 91 20.48 -12.59 -19.93
N TYR A 92 20.89 -11.92 -18.84
CA TYR A 92 21.31 -12.55 -17.59
C TYR A 92 20.33 -12.32 -16.41
N SER A 93 19.68 -11.18 -16.31
CA SER A 93 18.81 -10.85 -15.17
C SER A 93 17.62 -11.80 -14.99
N ALA A 94 17.16 -12.44 -16.08
CA ALA A 94 16.06 -13.39 -16.02
C ALA A 94 16.39 -14.65 -15.20
N SER A 95 17.68 -15.01 -15.12
CA SER A 95 18.18 -16.17 -14.35
C SER A 95 18.63 -15.79 -12.93
N GLU A 96 18.80 -14.49 -12.66
CA GLU A 96 19.18 -14.00 -11.35
C GLU A 96 17.97 -13.82 -10.43
N PRO A 97 18.12 -14.00 -9.12
CA PRO A 97 17.02 -13.79 -8.19
C PRO A 97 16.62 -12.30 -8.11
N THR A 98 15.33 -12.07 -7.92
CA THR A 98 14.82 -10.78 -7.44
C THR A 98 15.05 -10.70 -5.94
N GLU A 99 15.60 -9.58 -5.46
CA GLU A 99 15.93 -9.38 -4.06
C GLU A 99 15.02 -8.31 -3.43
N PHE A 100 14.55 -8.56 -2.21
CA PHE A 100 13.75 -7.62 -1.44
C PHE A 100 14.30 -7.51 -0.01
N SER A 101 14.35 -6.29 0.50
CA SER A 101 14.76 -6.02 1.88
C SER A 101 13.85 -4.98 2.53
N PHE A 102 13.52 -5.20 3.80
CA PHE A 102 12.71 -4.33 4.63
C PHE A 102 13.43 -4.06 5.95
N VAL A 103 13.60 -2.79 6.28
CA VAL A 103 13.97 -2.35 7.63
C VAL A 103 12.78 -1.61 8.21
N TYR A 104 12.25 -2.08 9.31
CA TYR A 104 11.05 -1.51 9.93
C TYR A 104 11.09 -1.59 11.45
N THR A 105 10.19 -0.88 12.08
CA THR A 105 10.02 -0.93 13.54
C THR A 105 8.58 -1.23 13.91
N LEU A 106 8.41 -2.06 14.93
CA LEU A 106 7.13 -2.41 15.52
C LEU A 106 7.30 -2.52 17.03
N ASP A 107 6.45 -1.86 17.81
CA ASP A 107 6.43 -1.89 19.28
C ASP A 107 7.81 -1.62 19.90
N GLY A 108 8.54 -0.65 19.33
CA GLY A 108 9.85 -0.25 19.79
C GLY A 108 11.02 -1.18 19.38
N ILE A 109 10.74 -2.28 18.67
CA ILE A 109 11.74 -3.24 18.17
C ILE A 109 12.02 -2.95 16.71
N LYS A 110 13.30 -2.84 16.34
CA LYS A 110 13.74 -2.74 14.95
C LYS A 110 13.95 -4.14 14.37
N TYR A 111 13.46 -4.34 13.15
CA TYR A 111 13.56 -5.59 12.38
C TYR A 111 14.24 -5.34 11.04
N TRP A 112 14.96 -6.33 10.56
CA TRP A 112 15.53 -6.41 9.22
C TRP A 112 15.08 -7.74 8.63
N TYR A 113 14.29 -7.69 7.59
CA TYR A 113 13.84 -8.87 6.87
C TYR A 113 14.22 -8.76 5.41
N ALA A 114 14.85 -9.79 4.88
CA ALA A 114 15.23 -9.84 3.47
C ALA A 114 15.00 -11.23 2.90
N PHE A 115 14.68 -11.29 1.62
CA PHE A 115 14.64 -12.52 0.85
C PHE A 115 15.02 -12.29 -0.62
N SER A 116 15.48 -13.35 -1.27
CA SER A 116 15.76 -13.40 -2.71
C SER A 116 15.13 -14.64 -3.32
N ALA A 117 14.50 -14.49 -4.48
CA ALA A 117 13.79 -15.59 -5.15
C ALA A 117 13.78 -15.44 -6.66
N THR A 118 13.80 -16.58 -7.36
CA THR A 118 13.37 -16.70 -8.76
C THR A 118 11.90 -17.15 -8.81
N LYS A 119 11.39 -17.43 -10.00
CA LYS A 119 10.03 -17.99 -10.15
C LYS A 119 9.88 -19.38 -9.53
N GLU A 120 10.98 -20.13 -9.43
CA GLU A 120 10.99 -21.52 -8.98
C GLU A 120 11.23 -21.67 -7.50
N LYS A 121 12.17 -20.90 -6.94
CA LYS A 121 12.61 -21.11 -5.55
C LYS A 121 13.10 -19.83 -4.87
N VAL A 122 13.13 -19.90 -3.54
CA VAL A 122 13.76 -18.93 -2.64
C VAL A 122 15.25 -19.31 -2.50
N TYR A 123 16.14 -18.38 -2.78
CA TYR A 123 17.59 -18.56 -2.69
C TYR A 123 18.14 -18.21 -1.32
N ALA A 124 17.71 -17.08 -0.78
CA ALA A 124 18.12 -16.65 0.53
C ALA A 124 16.93 -16.00 1.26
N GLU A 125 16.94 -16.11 2.59
CA GLU A 125 15.95 -15.46 3.44
C GLU A 125 16.57 -15.22 4.83
N SER A 126 16.34 -14.05 5.42
CA SER A 126 16.85 -13.76 6.76
C SER A 126 15.95 -12.82 7.53
N LEU A 127 15.86 -13.04 8.84
CA LEU A 127 15.22 -12.15 9.79
C LEU A 127 16.17 -11.85 10.95
N TYR A 128 16.36 -10.56 11.19
CA TYR A 128 17.06 -10.05 12.38
C TYR A 128 16.10 -9.16 13.16
N HIS A 129 16.31 -9.04 14.45
CA HIS A 129 15.62 -8.10 15.32
C HIS A 129 16.57 -7.46 16.35
N ALA A 130 16.13 -6.37 16.96
CA ALA A 130 16.90 -5.67 18.00
C ALA A 130 16.05 -5.40 19.25
N PRO A 131 15.60 -6.42 20.01
CA PRO A 131 14.74 -6.23 21.18
C PRO A 131 15.42 -5.49 22.31
N LYS A 132 16.74 -5.54 22.38
CA LYS A 132 17.59 -4.87 23.38
C LYS A 132 18.54 -3.85 22.76
N GLY A 133 18.21 -3.33 21.57
CA GLY A 133 19.03 -2.36 20.83
C GLY A 133 20.14 -2.96 19.97
N GLN A 134 20.58 -4.20 20.23
CA GLN A 134 21.58 -4.90 19.42
C GLN A 134 20.92 -5.81 18.39
N LYS A 135 21.43 -5.79 17.15
CA LYS A 135 20.97 -6.64 16.06
C LYS A 135 21.31 -8.10 16.34
N ALA A 136 20.29 -8.94 16.45
CA ALA A 136 20.42 -10.38 16.68
C ALA A 136 19.72 -11.16 15.57
N LEU A 137 20.32 -12.27 15.13
CA LEU A 137 19.75 -13.16 14.13
C LEU A 137 18.57 -13.94 14.74
N VAL A 138 17.44 -13.98 14.07
CA VAL A 138 16.32 -14.89 14.37
C VAL A 138 16.48 -16.17 13.55
N PHE A 139 16.63 -16.01 12.23
CA PHE A 139 16.98 -17.10 11.31
C PHE A 139 17.67 -16.56 10.06
N ALA A 140 18.46 -17.42 9.42
CA ALA A 140 18.96 -17.22 8.05
C ALA A 140 18.77 -18.53 7.28
N ARG A 141 18.58 -18.40 5.96
CA ARG A 141 18.38 -19.50 5.03
C ARG A 141 19.17 -19.24 3.74
N GLU A 142 19.89 -20.26 3.28
CA GLU A 142 20.51 -20.29 1.95
C GLU A 142 20.09 -21.60 1.26
N GLY A 143 19.30 -21.51 0.20
CA GLY A 143 18.63 -22.67 -0.40
C GLY A 143 17.74 -23.41 0.62
N GLN A 144 18.13 -24.61 1.00
CA GLN A 144 17.46 -25.41 2.04
C GLN A 144 18.32 -25.59 3.30
N GLU A 145 19.38 -24.80 3.43
CA GLU A 145 20.20 -24.79 4.63
C GLU A 145 19.76 -23.64 5.55
N PHE A 146 19.49 -23.97 6.81
CA PHE A 146 18.93 -23.03 7.78
C PHE A 146 19.87 -22.84 8.98
N THR A 147 20.00 -21.59 9.41
CA THR A 147 20.75 -21.20 10.60
C THR A 147 19.84 -20.52 11.60
N PHE A 148 19.86 -20.99 12.85
CA PHE A 148 19.07 -20.45 13.96
C PHE A 148 19.95 -20.16 15.17
N THR A 149 19.68 -19.06 15.89
CA THR A 149 20.39 -18.75 17.15
C THR A 149 19.62 -19.21 18.36
N GLU A 150 18.29 -19.08 18.34
CA GLU A 150 17.37 -19.47 19.42
C GLU A 150 16.32 -20.45 18.91
N GLU A 151 15.64 -21.16 19.80
CA GLU A 151 14.55 -22.12 19.48
C GLU A 151 14.97 -23.18 18.43
N LYS A 152 16.27 -23.56 18.39
CA LYS A 152 16.87 -24.37 17.32
C LYS A 152 16.10 -25.67 17.06
N ALA A 153 15.74 -26.42 18.11
CA ALA A 153 15.06 -27.70 17.95
C ALA A 153 13.69 -27.52 17.24
N ARG A 154 12.91 -26.53 17.66
CA ARG A 154 11.60 -26.22 17.07
C ARG A 154 11.72 -25.72 15.62
N ARG A 155 12.62 -24.78 15.37
CA ARG A 155 12.83 -24.21 14.04
C ARG A 155 13.40 -25.21 13.05
N ASN A 156 14.23 -26.16 13.50
CA ASN A 156 14.70 -27.26 12.68
C ASN A 156 13.53 -28.19 12.23
N LEU A 157 12.53 -28.42 13.09
CA LEU A 157 11.33 -29.18 12.69
C LEU A 157 10.50 -28.40 11.66
N ILE A 158 10.35 -27.08 11.85
CA ILE A 158 9.64 -26.25 10.90
C ILE A 158 10.36 -26.23 9.54
N SER A 159 11.69 -26.11 9.53
CA SER A 159 12.46 -26.05 8.28
C SER A 159 12.32 -27.30 7.41
N GLN A 160 12.07 -28.46 8.00
CA GLN A 160 11.87 -29.73 7.28
C GLN A 160 10.58 -29.77 6.44
N VAL A 161 9.59 -28.92 6.73
CA VAL A 161 8.31 -28.84 6.02
C VAL A 161 8.20 -27.61 5.11
N VAL A 162 9.25 -26.81 5.02
CA VAL A 162 9.28 -25.61 4.14
C VAL A 162 9.71 -26.02 2.74
N ALA A 163 8.83 -25.87 1.78
CA ALA A 163 9.17 -26.10 0.36
C ALA A 163 10.13 -25.05 -0.19
N GLU A 164 10.83 -25.37 -1.29
CA GLU A 164 11.80 -24.47 -1.91
C GLU A 164 11.18 -23.15 -2.37
N ASN A 165 9.91 -23.14 -2.76
CA ASN A 165 9.15 -21.96 -3.21
C ASN A 165 8.38 -21.25 -2.09
N GLN A 166 8.56 -21.62 -0.83
CA GLN A 166 7.92 -21.01 0.33
C GLN A 166 8.92 -20.18 1.14
N LEU A 167 8.44 -19.13 1.79
CA LEU A 167 9.20 -18.38 2.78
C LEU A 167 9.13 -19.06 4.13
N PHE A 168 10.28 -19.33 4.76
CA PHE A 168 10.35 -19.85 6.14
C PHE A 168 9.60 -18.93 7.10
N PHE A 169 9.75 -17.62 6.96
CA PHE A 169 9.07 -16.61 7.76
C PHE A 169 7.57 -16.83 7.83
N SER A 170 6.93 -17.07 6.67
CA SER A 170 5.48 -17.25 6.58
C SER A 170 5.04 -18.59 7.18
N VAL A 171 5.78 -19.67 6.91
CA VAL A 171 5.50 -21.01 7.46
C VAL A 171 5.70 -21.02 8.98
N ALA A 172 6.79 -20.43 9.48
CA ALA A 172 7.06 -20.31 10.91
C ALA A 172 5.95 -19.58 11.66
N CYS A 173 5.37 -18.52 11.06
CA CYS A 173 4.22 -17.83 11.63
C CYS A 173 2.98 -18.76 11.75
N THR A 174 2.73 -19.59 10.75
CA THR A 174 1.61 -20.56 10.78
C THR A 174 1.83 -21.62 11.86
N MET A 175 3.09 -21.95 12.12
CA MET A 175 3.49 -22.88 13.20
C MET A 175 3.68 -22.17 14.56
N ASN A 176 3.18 -20.94 14.70
CA ASN A 176 3.24 -20.15 15.94
C ASN A 176 4.66 -19.91 16.49
N ASP A 177 5.68 -19.69 15.62
CA ASP A 177 6.98 -19.17 16.07
C ASP A 177 6.80 -17.76 16.60
N VAL A 178 7.16 -17.53 17.87
CA VAL A 178 6.86 -16.29 18.57
C VAL A 178 7.58 -15.09 17.96
N ALA A 179 8.86 -15.23 17.58
CA ALA A 179 9.65 -14.13 17.03
C ALA A 179 9.18 -13.77 15.62
N CYS A 180 8.93 -14.78 14.77
CA CYS A 180 8.39 -14.60 13.44
C CYS A 180 6.97 -13.99 13.47
N SER A 181 6.08 -14.49 14.35
CA SER A 181 4.72 -13.96 14.48
C SER A 181 4.69 -12.48 14.90
N LYS A 182 5.54 -12.09 15.85
CA LYS A 182 5.70 -10.66 16.22
C LYS A 182 6.16 -9.81 15.05
N ALA A 183 7.19 -10.24 14.33
CA ALA A 183 7.72 -9.52 13.17
C ALA A 183 6.67 -9.43 12.03
N MET A 184 5.89 -10.50 11.80
CA MET A 184 4.85 -10.59 10.77
C MET A 184 3.68 -9.61 11.01
N THR A 185 3.41 -9.22 12.26
CA THR A 185 2.32 -8.29 12.59
C THR A 185 2.45 -6.97 11.81
N TRP A 186 3.68 -6.48 11.59
CA TRP A 186 3.89 -5.28 10.77
C TRP A 186 3.39 -5.47 9.34
N PHE A 187 3.73 -6.58 8.69
CA PHE A 187 3.26 -6.88 7.34
C PHE A 187 1.75 -7.10 7.27
N ARG A 188 1.13 -7.71 8.26
CA ARG A 188 -0.30 -8.03 8.27
C ARG A 188 -1.18 -6.82 8.61
N GLU A 189 -0.78 -6.01 9.58
CA GLU A 189 -1.67 -5.02 10.22
C GLU A 189 -1.30 -3.56 9.97
N LYS A 190 -0.04 -3.30 9.56
CA LYS A 190 0.46 -1.94 9.45
C LYS A 190 0.63 -1.45 8.02
N ILE A 191 0.47 -2.30 7.00
CA ILE A 191 0.65 -1.95 5.60
C ILE A 191 -0.69 -1.97 4.87
N TYR A 192 -1.01 -0.85 4.24
CA TYR A 192 -2.23 -0.60 3.49
C TYR A 192 -1.89 -0.14 2.07
N PHE A 193 -2.70 -0.57 1.13
CA PHE A 193 -2.64 -0.12 -0.26
C PHE A 193 -3.94 0.59 -0.59
N SER A 194 -3.86 1.67 -1.39
CA SER A 194 -5.08 2.34 -1.86
C SER A 194 -5.94 1.38 -2.66
N ARG A 195 -7.25 1.46 -2.45
CA ARG A 195 -8.26 0.70 -3.21
C ARG A 195 -8.85 1.59 -4.29
N ASP A 196 -9.41 0.95 -5.30
CA ASP A 196 -10.19 1.61 -6.33
C ASP A 196 -11.60 1.94 -5.82
N TYR A 197 -12.29 2.91 -6.42
CA TYR A 197 -13.66 3.27 -6.04
C TYR A 197 -14.70 2.18 -6.36
N SER A 198 -14.40 1.23 -7.23
CA SER A 198 -15.20 0.03 -7.43
C SER A 198 -15.32 -0.84 -6.17
N ASP A 199 -14.40 -0.68 -5.22
CA ASP A 199 -14.43 -1.39 -3.93
C ASP A 199 -15.30 -0.70 -2.86
N ILE A 200 -15.89 0.49 -3.12
CA ILE A 200 -16.68 1.23 -2.13
C ILE A 200 -17.83 0.38 -1.55
N PRO A 201 -18.64 -0.32 -2.34
CA PRO A 201 -19.72 -1.14 -1.77
C PRO A 201 -19.20 -2.20 -0.79
N ARG A 202 -18.09 -2.84 -1.13
CA ARG A 202 -17.42 -3.82 -0.26
C ARG A 202 -16.89 -3.19 1.01
N GLN A 203 -16.28 -2.00 0.91
CA GLN A 203 -15.78 -1.27 2.08
C GLN A 203 -16.91 -0.87 3.01
N LEU A 204 -18.03 -0.37 2.48
CA LEU A 204 -19.19 0.00 3.29
C LEU A 204 -19.79 -1.21 4.02
N LEU A 205 -19.81 -2.39 3.39
CA LEU A 205 -20.17 -3.63 4.07
C LEU A 205 -19.18 -4.02 5.16
N GLU A 206 -17.88 -3.91 4.89
CA GLU A 206 -16.80 -4.19 5.86
C GLU A 206 -16.92 -3.32 7.10
N TYR A 207 -17.30 -2.04 6.94
CA TYR A 207 -17.43 -1.06 8.02
C TYR A 207 -18.88 -0.80 8.46
N SER A 208 -19.83 -1.66 8.10
CA SER A 208 -21.27 -1.48 8.40
C SER A 208 -21.57 -1.27 9.89
N ASN A 209 -20.76 -1.85 10.78
CA ASN A 209 -20.89 -1.72 12.22
C ASN A 209 -19.92 -0.68 12.84
N ASP A 210 -19.15 0.03 12.02
CA ASP A 210 -18.21 1.06 12.47
C ASP A 210 -18.72 2.46 12.10
N SER A 211 -19.53 3.04 12.97
CA SER A 211 -20.10 4.38 12.76
C SER A 211 -19.04 5.47 12.62
N ASN A 212 -17.87 5.32 13.25
CA ASN A 212 -16.78 6.29 13.13
C ASN A 212 -16.17 6.24 11.73
N MET A 213 -15.97 5.05 11.17
CA MET A 213 -15.46 4.89 9.83
C MET A 213 -16.45 5.38 8.78
N LEU A 214 -17.74 5.06 8.91
CA LEU A 214 -18.79 5.56 8.01
C LEU A 214 -18.86 7.10 8.05
N LYS A 215 -18.76 7.69 9.22
CA LYS A 215 -18.66 9.15 9.38
C LYS A 215 -17.42 9.70 8.69
N ALA A 216 -16.26 9.08 8.87
CA ALA A 216 -15.03 9.50 8.21
C ALA A 216 -15.20 9.48 6.68
N ILE A 217 -15.77 8.42 6.10
CA ILE A 217 -16.07 8.33 4.65
C ILE A 217 -16.95 9.51 4.21
N SER A 218 -18.01 9.84 4.99
CA SER A 218 -18.87 11.01 4.73
C SER A 218 -18.08 12.32 4.79
N ASP A 219 -17.21 12.50 5.78
CA ASP A 219 -16.41 13.72 5.94
C ASP A 219 -15.41 13.91 4.78
N TYR A 220 -14.86 12.81 4.22
CA TYR A 220 -14.02 12.88 3.02
C TYR A 220 -14.82 13.19 1.76
N ALA A 221 -16.06 12.69 1.62
CA ALA A 221 -16.94 13.07 0.52
C ALA A 221 -17.25 14.57 0.53
N LYS A 222 -17.58 15.14 1.70
CA LYS A 222 -17.79 16.57 1.89
C LYS A 222 -16.53 17.40 1.59
N ALA A 223 -15.35 16.88 1.87
CA ALA A 223 -14.10 17.55 1.56
C ALA A 223 -13.79 17.52 0.05
N ALA A 224 -14.31 16.54 -0.68
CA ALA A 224 -14.14 16.42 -2.12
C ALA A 224 -15.05 17.36 -2.90
N ASP A 225 -16.29 17.55 -2.43
CA ASP A 225 -17.31 18.37 -3.10
C ASP A 225 -18.03 19.24 -2.08
N VAL A 226 -17.95 20.56 -2.27
CA VAL A 226 -18.58 21.55 -1.41
C VAL A 226 -20.13 21.52 -1.48
N GLY A 227 -20.71 20.82 -2.46
CA GLY A 227 -22.17 20.65 -2.60
C GLY A 227 -22.71 19.53 -1.71
N ILE A 228 -21.86 18.63 -1.21
CA ILE A 228 -22.27 17.52 -0.36
C ILE A 228 -22.42 17.96 1.09
N GLU A 229 -23.63 17.98 1.61
CA GLU A 229 -23.92 18.29 3.00
C GLU A 229 -23.87 17.07 3.91
N ASP A 230 -24.24 15.89 3.40
CA ASP A 230 -24.19 14.63 4.13
C ASP A 230 -24.19 13.41 3.21
N MET A 231 -23.79 12.25 3.75
CA MET A 231 -23.89 10.95 3.09
C MET A 231 -24.82 10.04 3.90
N LYS A 232 -25.70 9.35 3.21
CA LYS A 232 -26.54 8.30 3.79
C LYS A 232 -26.09 6.94 3.29
N PHE A 233 -25.89 6.02 4.22
CA PHE A 233 -25.52 4.65 3.94
C PHE A 233 -26.63 3.72 4.42
N GLU A 234 -27.32 3.09 3.48
CA GLU A 234 -28.29 2.03 3.76
C GLU A 234 -27.62 0.70 3.50
N ILE A 235 -27.26 0.01 4.55
CA ILE A 235 -26.52 -1.25 4.50
C ILE A 235 -27.44 -2.34 5.03
N ASN A 236 -28.02 -3.11 4.13
CA ASN A 236 -28.91 -4.22 4.44
C ASN A 236 -28.17 -5.54 4.18
N SER A 237 -28.13 -6.41 5.17
CA SER A 237 -27.68 -7.79 4.96
C SER A 237 -28.89 -8.71 5.01
N LYS A 238 -29.18 -9.42 3.92
CA LYS A 238 -30.20 -10.45 3.86
C LYS A 238 -29.53 -11.82 3.90
N GLU A 239 -30.02 -12.70 4.75
CA GLU A 239 -29.60 -14.11 4.73
C GLU A 239 -30.23 -14.75 3.49
N ILE A 240 -29.43 -15.52 2.76
CA ILE A 240 -29.87 -16.25 1.58
C ILE A 240 -30.09 -17.69 2.03
N ASN A 241 -31.34 -18.12 2.00
CA ASN A 241 -31.72 -19.47 2.34
C ASN A 241 -32.23 -20.26 1.11
N GLU A 242 -32.71 -19.54 0.09
CA GLU A 242 -33.30 -20.12 -1.11
C GLU A 242 -33.08 -19.25 -2.37
N GLU A 243 -33.34 -19.79 -3.56
CA GLU A 243 -33.13 -19.08 -4.82
C GLU A 243 -33.91 -17.76 -4.93
N ALA A 244 -35.08 -17.70 -4.29
CA ALA A 244 -35.92 -16.50 -4.26
C ALA A 244 -35.30 -15.31 -3.51
N ASP A 245 -34.30 -15.57 -2.67
CA ASP A 245 -33.55 -14.55 -1.92
C ASP A 245 -32.48 -13.87 -2.77
N LEU A 246 -32.13 -14.44 -3.93
CA LEU A 246 -31.11 -13.92 -4.83
C LEU A 246 -31.71 -12.84 -5.75
N PRO A 247 -30.90 -11.82 -6.13
CA PRO A 247 -31.36 -10.74 -7.02
C PRO A 247 -31.86 -11.25 -8.36
N ALA A 248 -32.90 -10.59 -8.90
CA ALA A 248 -33.52 -10.96 -10.17
C ALA A 248 -32.59 -10.81 -11.39
N ASN A 249 -31.51 -10.00 -11.28
CA ASN A 249 -30.52 -9.79 -12.34
C ASN A 249 -29.47 -10.90 -12.45
N ILE A 250 -29.51 -11.90 -11.57
CA ILE A 250 -28.62 -13.09 -11.62
C ILE A 250 -29.35 -14.16 -12.47
N SER A 251 -28.61 -14.79 -13.41
CA SER A 251 -29.22 -15.88 -14.22
C SER A 251 -29.61 -17.07 -13.36
N GLU A 252 -30.66 -17.77 -13.74
CA GLU A 252 -31.18 -18.94 -12.98
C GLU A 252 -30.11 -20.03 -12.80
N GLU A 253 -29.23 -20.21 -13.80
CA GLU A 253 -28.12 -21.18 -13.71
C GLU A 253 -27.13 -20.80 -12.60
N VAL A 254 -26.81 -19.52 -12.46
CA VAL A 254 -25.90 -19.03 -11.41
C VAL A 254 -26.60 -19.06 -10.05
N LYS A 255 -27.90 -18.78 -9.96
CA LYS A 255 -28.67 -18.92 -8.73
C LYS A 255 -28.65 -20.36 -8.22
N ALA A 256 -28.97 -21.32 -9.09
CA ALA A 256 -28.95 -22.75 -8.76
C ALA A 256 -27.55 -23.21 -8.31
N ALA A 257 -26.49 -22.78 -8.99
CA ALA A 257 -25.11 -23.09 -8.62
C ALA A 257 -24.73 -22.52 -7.24
N LEU A 258 -25.15 -21.29 -6.92
CA LEU A 258 -24.91 -20.65 -5.64
C LEU A 258 -25.63 -21.39 -4.49
N VAL A 259 -26.90 -21.76 -4.68
CA VAL A 259 -27.67 -22.52 -3.69
C VAL A 259 -27.07 -23.90 -3.47
N GLN A 260 -26.66 -24.59 -4.54
CA GLN A 260 -25.98 -25.88 -4.42
C GLN A 260 -24.65 -25.76 -3.67
N PHE A 261 -23.86 -24.71 -3.94
CA PHE A 261 -22.62 -24.42 -3.19
C PHE A 261 -22.90 -24.18 -1.70
N MET A 262 -23.99 -23.47 -1.37
CA MET A 262 -24.41 -23.23 0.02
C MET A 262 -24.76 -24.54 0.73
N HIS A 263 -25.49 -25.44 0.08
CA HIS A 263 -25.81 -26.76 0.63
C HIS A 263 -24.54 -27.56 0.93
N VAL A 264 -23.58 -27.59 0.00
CA VAL A 264 -22.30 -28.29 0.20
C VAL A 264 -21.50 -27.68 1.36
N LEU A 265 -21.50 -26.35 1.49
CA LEU A 265 -20.84 -25.68 2.62
C LEU A 265 -21.50 -25.98 3.95
N SER A 266 -22.82 -26.01 4.02
CA SER A 266 -23.57 -26.34 5.24
C SER A 266 -23.38 -27.80 5.68
N GLU A 267 -23.25 -28.73 4.74
CA GLU A 267 -23.00 -30.16 5.00
C GLU A 267 -21.55 -30.43 5.44
N THR A 268 -20.58 -29.64 4.96
CA THR A 268 -19.16 -29.83 5.26
C THR A 268 -18.69 -29.10 6.52
N SER A 269 -19.42 -28.07 6.95
CA SER A 269 -19.11 -27.31 8.17
C SER A 269 -19.85 -27.96 9.36
N ASN A 270 -19.11 -28.48 10.31
CA ASN A 270 -19.63 -28.98 11.60
C ASN A 270 -20.24 -27.85 12.48
N ASN A 271 -20.32 -26.63 12.01
CA ASN A 271 -20.99 -25.52 12.65
C ASN A 271 -22.30 -25.22 11.88
N SER A 272 -23.41 -25.44 12.54
CA SER A 272 -24.79 -25.33 12.06
C SER A 272 -25.26 -23.89 11.73
N GLU A 273 -24.36 -22.92 11.51
CA GLU A 273 -24.71 -21.51 11.27
C GLU A 273 -23.87 -20.85 10.15
N THR A 274 -23.50 -21.60 9.09
CA THR A 274 -22.89 -20.97 7.93
C THR A 274 -23.99 -20.48 6.99
N HIS A 275 -24.56 -19.32 7.29
CA HIS A 275 -25.51 -18.63 6.41
C HIS A 275 -24.74 -17.72 5.44
N LEU A 276 -25.04 -17.86 4.15
CA LEU A 276 -24.56 -16.88 3.18
C LEU A 276 -25.37 -15.60 3.36
N LYS A 277 -24.67 -14.48 3.59
CA LYS A 277 -25.31 -13.17 3.67
C LYS A 277 -25.00 -12.40 2.41
N MET A 278 -26.02 -11.94 1.71
CA MET A 278 -25.85 -10.97 0.64
C MET A 278 -26.02 -9.57 1.22
N GLY A 279 -24.97 -8.76 1.11
CA GLY A 279 -25.03 -7.36 1.48
C GLY A 279 -25.51 -6.51 0.31
N GLN A 280 -26.60 -5.75 0.49
CA GLN A 280 -27.00 -4.68 -0.41
C GLN A 280 -26.59 -3.35 0.25
N VAL A 281 -25.85 -2.54 -0.49
CA VAL A 281 -25.42 -1.22 -0.06
C VAL A 281 -25.98 -0.19 -1.01
N ASN A 282 -26.73 0.75 -0.45
CA ASN A 282 -27.09 1.98 -1.14
C ASN A 282 -26.37 3.14 -0.43
N ALA A 283 -25.60 3.91 -1.19
CA ALA A 283 -24.97 5.12 -0.71
C ALA A 283 -25.51 6.31 -1.51
N THR A 284 -26.05 7.27 -0.83
CA THR A 284 -26.59 8.50 -1.43
C THR A 284 -25.97 9.73 -0.78
N SER A 285 -25.60 10.69 -1.61
CA SER A 285 -25.17 12.03 -1.17
C SER A 285 -26.39 12.95 -1.04
N MET A 286 -26.32 13.86 -0.10
CA MET A 286 -27.33 14.87 0.16
C MET A 286 -26.79 16.23 -0.23
N HIS A 287 -27.40 16.85 -1.25
CA HIS A 287 -27.01 18.16 -1.77
C HIS A 287 -28.03 19.24 -1.45
N GLN A 288 -27.54 20.43 -1.11
CA GLN A 288 -28.41 21.59 -0.95
C GLN A 288 -28.76 22.15 -2.34
N GLY A 289 -30.02 22.28 -2.61
CA GLY A 289 -30.55 22.86 -3.85
C GLY A 289 -31.74 23.78 -3.60
N GLN A 290 -32.38 24.25 -4.65
CA GLN A 290 -33.55 25.13 -4.58
C GLN A 290 -34.70 24.53 -5.37
N ASN A 291 -35.89 24.64 -4.78
CA ASN A 291 -37.15 24.40 -5.45
C ASN A 291 -37.51 25.55 -6.43
N LYS A 292 -38.52 25.35 -7.30
CA LYS A 292 -38.98 26.38 -8.25
C LYS A 292 -39.42 27.69 -7.58
N ASP A 293 -39.87 27.61 -6.34
CA ASP A 293 -40.29 28.79 -5.54
C ASP A 293 -39.13 29.51 -4.82
N GLY A 294 -37.89 29.04 -5.04
CA GLY A 294 -36.70 29.58 -4.41
C GLY A 294 -36.42 29.08 -2.98
N THR A 295 -37.26 28.18 -2.45
CA THR A 295 -37.02 27.59 -1.12
C THR A 295 -35.86 26.58 -1.19
N SER A 296 -34.99 26.63 -0.18
CA SER A 296 -33.90 25.65 -0.05
C SER A 296 -34.44 24.26 0.27
N HIS A 297 -33.92 23.24 -0.41
CA HIS A 297 -34.29 21.84 -0.20
C HIS A 297 -33.07 20.92 -0.38
N MET A 298 -33.09 19.81 0.36
CA MET A 298 -32.05 18.76 0.25
C MET A 298 -32.45 17.75 -0.80
N PHE A 299 -31.61 17.56 -1.78
CA PHE A 299 -31.77 16.56 -2.86
C PHE A 299 -30.79 15.41 -2.63
N SER A 300 -31.25 14.20 -2.89
CA SER A 300 -30.41 13.01 -2.85
C SER A 300 -29.92 12.66 -4.25
N MET A 301 -28.65 12.30 -4.36
CA MET A 301 -28.03 11.73 -5.57
C MET A 301 -27.44 10.35 -5.24
N GLU A 302 -27.48 9.44 -6.20
CA GLU A 302 -26.83 8.14 -6.04
C GLU A 302 -25.31 8.28 -6.13
N LEU A 303 -24.56 7.43 -5.41
CA LEU A 303 -23.11 7.43 -5.45
C LEU A 303 -22.55 7.28 -6.87
N ALA A 304 -23.27 6.59 -7.76
CA ALA A 304 -22.86 6.42 -9.15
C ALA A 304 -22.87 7.72 -9.97
N ASP A 305 -23.70 8.69 -9.56
CA ASP A 305 -23.82 10.00 -10.20
C ASP A 305 -22.81 11.03 -9.67
N GLU A 306 -22.12 10.69 -8.59
CA GLU A 306 -21.05 11.52 -8.04
C GLU A 306 -19.80 11.54 -8.93
N SER A 307 -19.01 12.61 -8.77
CA SER A 307 -17.74 12.78 -9.50
C SER A 307 -16.75 11.64 -9.16
N ASP A 308 -15.90 11.29 -10.14
CA ASP A 308 -14.82 10.30 -9.91
C ASP A 308 -13.91 10.73 -8.76
N GLY A 309 -13.64 12.03 -8.60
CA GLY A 309 -12.83 12.57 -7.50
C GLY A 309 -13.48 12.33 -6.14
N THR A 310 -14.79 12.57 -6.00
CA THR A 310 -15.56 12.29 -4.78
C THR A 310 -15.50 10.81 -4.43
N ARG A 311 -15.81 9.95 -5.41
CA ARG A 311 -15.75 8.49 -5.24
C ARG A 311 -14.34 8.02 -4.87
N LYS A 312 -13.29 8.57 -5.52
CA LYS A 312 -11.90 8.23 -5.21
C LYS A 312 -11.52 8.59 -3.78
N LEU A 313 -11.90 9.79 -3.32
CA LEU A 313 -11.59 10.24 -1.97
C LEU A 313 -12.32 9.38 -0.92
N MET A 314 -13.58 9.02 -1.18
CA MET A 314 -14.33 8.06 -0.34
C MET A 314 -13.65 6.69 -0.28
N ALA A 315 -13.17 6.17 -1.40
CA ALA A 315 -12.53 4.85 -1.46
C ALA A 315 -11.20 4.79 -0.69
N ILE A 316 -10.43 5.88 -0.67
CA ILE A 316 -9.14 5.91 0.03
C ILE A 316 -9.29 6.26 1.53
N ALA A 317 -10.41 6.89 1.92
CA ALA A 317 -10.66 7.36 3.29
C ALA A 317 -10.47 6.27 4.37
N PRO A 318 -11.02 5.04 4.23
CA PRO A 318 -10.83 4.00 5.23
C PRO A 318 -9.37 3.60 5.42
N ALA A 319 -8.59 3.58 4.34
CA ALA A 319 -7.16 3.28 4.42
C ALA A 319 -6.39 4.39 5.15
N ILE A 320 -6.68 5.66 4.83
CA ILE A 320 -6.07 6.82 5.50
C ILE A 320 -6.38 6.80 6.99
N GLU A 321 -7.65 6.68 7.39
CA GLU A 321 -8.06 6.70 8.80
C GLU A 321 -7.50 5.49 9.56
N SER A 322 -7.52 4.30 8.96
CA SER A 322 -6.92 3.11 9.57
C SER A 322 -5.42 3.27 9.80
N VAL A 323 -4.70 3.85 8.83
CA VAL A 323 -3.26 4.08 8.94
C VAL A 323 -2.94 5.13 9.98
N LEU A 324 -3.66 6.26 9.99
CA LEU A 324 -3.47 7.34 10.97
C LEU A 324 -3.78 6.87 12.39
N SER A 325 -4.83 6.07 12.59
CA SER A 325 -5.19 5.55 13.91
C SER A 325 -4.21 4.50 14.44
N LYS A 326 -3.63 3.66 13.56
CA LYS A 326 -2.76 2.53 13.94
C LYS A 326 -1.26 2.82 13.83
N GLY A 327 -0.85 3.96 13.29
CA GLY A 327 0.56 4.26 13.00
C GLY A 327 1.14 3.33 11.94
N GLY A 328 0.40 3.11 10.83
CA GLY A 328 0.78 2.22 9.74
C GLY A 328 1.47 2.94 8.57
N LEU A 329 1.56 2.23 7.43
CA LEU A 329 2.09 2.71 6.15
C LEU A 329 1.02 2.59 5.07
N LEU A 330 0.71 3.68 4.38
CA LEU A 330 -0.15 3.71 3.21
C LEU A 330 0.71 3.84 1.94
N LEU A 331 0.45 2.97 0.96
CA LEU A 331 1.08 3.05 -0.37
C LEU A 331 0.01 3.40 -1.41
N VAL A 332 0.30 4.43 -2.22
CA VAL A 332 -0.62 4.93 -3.24
C VAL A 332 0.12 5.10 -4.56
N ASP A 333 -0.35 4.42 -5.60
CA ASP A 333 0.15 4.66 -6.96
C ASP A 333 -0.69 5.75 -7.62
N GLU A 334 -0.04 6.78 -8.21
CA GLU A 334 -0.70 7.92 -8.88
C GLU A 334 -1.76 8.58 -7.97
N ILE A 335 -1.30 9.16 -6.84
CA ILE A 335 -2.21 9.73 -5.82
C ILE A 335 -3.15 10.80 -6.39
N GLU A 336 -2.71 11.55 -7.40
CA GLU A 336 -3.50 12.60 -8.07
C GLU A 336 -4.53 12.08 -9.07
N LYS A 337 -4.51 10.78 -9.39
CA LYS A 337 -5.45 10.23 -10.37
C LYS A 337 -6.88 10.50 -9.90
N GLU A 338 -7.64 11.24 -10.73
CA GLU A 338 -9.02 11.65 -10.49
C GLU A 338 -9.21 12.64 -9.31
N LEU A 339 -8.11 13.13 -8.69
CA LEU A 339 -8.18 14.11 -7.61
C LEU A 339 -7.67 15.48 -8.04
N HIS A 340 -8.37 16.53 -7.61
CA HIS A 340 -7.87 17.88 -7.72
C HIS A 340 -6.57 18.05 -6.89
N PRO A 341 -5.56 18.82 -7.34
CA PRO A 341 -4.31 19.03 -6.60
C PRO A 341 -4.49 19.39 -5.13
N ALA A 342 -5.46 20.25 -4.79
CA ALA A 342 -5.75 20.63 -3.41
C ALA A 342 -6.18 19.44 -2.53
N LEU A 343 -6.87 18.43 -3.10
CA LEU A 343 -7.24 17.21 -2.37
C LEU A 343 -6.03 16.32 -2.11
N VAL A 344 -5.07 16.28 -3.02
CA VAL A 344 -3.79 15.59 -2.81
C VAL A 344 -3.02 16.26 -1.67
N GLU A 345 -2.93 17.59 -1.67
CA GLU A 345 -2.31 18.35 -0.57
C GLU A 345 -3.03 18.10 0.75
N PHE A 346 -4.36 18.08 0.76
CA PHE A 346 -5.17 17.75 1.95
C PHE A 346 -4.82 16.37 2.52
N ILE A 347 -4.71 15.34 1.67
CA ILE A 347 -4.30 13.99 2.10
C ILE A 347 -2.89 14.02 2.68
N VAL A 348 -1.93 14.58 1.96
CA VAL A 348 -0.52 14.62 2.38
C VAL A 348 -0.36 15.40 3.69
N ALA A 349 -1.07 16.54 3.83
CA ALA A 349 -1.03 17.37 5.04
C ALA A 349 -1.48 16.60 6.30
N LYS A 350 -2.42 15.67 6.18
CA LYS A 350 -2.84 14.83 7.32
C LYS A 350 -1.67 14.02 7.91
N PHE A 351 -0.77 13.52 7.07
CA PHE A 351 0.42 12.77 7.50
C PHE A 351 1.52 13.69 8.05
N GLN A 352 1.62 14.93 7.56
CA GLN A 352 2.63 15.90 7.98
C GLN A 352 2.31 16.60 9.31
N SER A 353 1.08 16.53 9.78
CA SER A 353 0.63 17.21 11.00
C SER A 353 0.60 16.28 12.20
N LYS A 354 1.31 16.62 13.28
CA LYS A 354 1.23 15.86 14.55
C LYS A 354 -0.17 15.85 15.18
N LYS A 355 -1.03 16.81 14.83
CA LYS A 355 -2.41 16.85 15.31
C LYS A 355 -3.25 15.74 14.69
N THR A 356 -3.09 15.50 13.39
CA THR A 356 -3.84 14.46 12.64
C THR A 356 -3.10 13.13 12.59
N ASN A 357 -1.78 13.13 12.82
CA ASN A 357 -0.91 11.95 12.79
C ASN A 357 -0.12 11.77 14.11
N PRO A 358 -0.80 11.62 15.26
CA PRO A 358 -0.11 11.44 16.54
C PRO A 358 0.59 10.09 16.67
N ASN A 359 0.18 9.08 15.89
CA ASN A 359 0.68 7.71 15.98
C ASN A 359 1.84 7.42 15.00
N GLY A 360 2.32 8.44 14.26
CA GLY A 360 3.46 8.29 13.35
C GLY A 360 3.16 7.42 12.13
N ALA A 361 1.98 7.56 11.54
CA ALA A 361 1.63 6.95 10.27
C ALA A 361 2.51 7.51 9.14
N GLN A 362 2.71 6.70 8.10
CA GLN A 362 3.53 7.04 6.94
C GLN A 362 2.73 6.89 5.65
N ILE A 363 3.05 7.71 4.65
CA ILE A 363 2.52 7.60 3.29
C ILE A 363 3.65 7.57 2.27
N VAL A 364 3.62 6.60 1.36
CA VAL A 364 4.51 6.57 0.18
C VAL A 364 3.63 6.58 -1.05
N PHE A 365 3.87 7.52 -1.94
CA PHE A 365 3.03 7.68 -3.12
C PHE A 365 3.83 8.07 -4.36
N THR A 366 3.34 7.66 -5.52
CA THR A 366 3.83 8.18 -6.80
C THR A 366 2.96 9.33 -7.25
N THR A 367 3.55 10.31 -7.95
CA THR A 367 2.82 11.48 -8.41
C THR A 367 3.48 12.17 -9.60
N HIS A 368 2.68 12.88 -10.39
CA HIS A 368 3.08 13.86 -11.38
C HIS A 368 2.75 15.29 -10.94
N ASN A 369 2.08 15.47 -9.79
CA ASN A 369 1.69 16.78 -9.29
C ASN A 369 2.92 17.57 -8.82
N THR A 370 3.30 18.59 -9.61
CA THR A 370 4.47 19.44 -9.31
C THR A 370 4.21 20.48 -8.23
N ASP A 371 2.97 20.69 -7.77
CA ASP A 371 2.67 21.68 -6.74
C ASP A 371 3.25 21.28 -5.38
N LEU A 372 3.32 19.98 -5.09
CA LEU A 372 3.99 19.45 -3.90
C LEU A 372 5.51 19.71 -3.87
N LEU A 373 6.12 20.05 -5.00
CA LEU A 373 7.54 20.46 -5.07
C LEU A 373 7.78 21.91 -4.60
N SER A 374 6.75 22.60 -4.13
CA SER A 374 6.87 23.95 -3.54
C SER A 374 7.70 23.97 -2.25
N MET A 375 7.89 22.81 -1.60
CA MET A 375 8.61 22.65 -0.34
C MET A 375 7.91 23.25 0.89
N GLU A 376 6.66 23.61 0.76
CA GLU A 376 5.84 24.12 1.88
C GLU A 376 5.29 22.96 2.72
N LEU A 377 4.99 21.84 2.09
CA LEU A 377 4.40 20.68 2.71
C LEU A 377 5.39 19.52 2.91
N LEU A 378 6.29 19.30 1.97
CA LEU A 378 7.26 18.22 1.97
C LEU A 378 8.69 18.74 2.19
N ARG A 379 9.50 17.94 2.87
CA ARG A 379 10.95 18.15 3.02
C ARG A 379 11.69 17.63 1.79
N LYS A 380 12.89 18.13 1.53
CA LYS A 380 13.72 17.65 0.41
C LYS A 380 13.99 16.13 0.48
N ASP A 381 14.24 15.60 1.67
CA ASP A 381 14.50 14.19 1.88
C ASP A 381 13.23 13.29 1.79
N GLN A 382 12.05 13.90 1.60
CA GLN A 382 10.82 13.20 1.25
C GLN A 382 10.59 13.09 -0.27
N LEU A 383 11.42 13.73 -1.09
CA LEU A 383 11.26 13.77 -2.54
C LEU A 383 12.23 12.80 -3.21
N TYR A 384 11.65 11.83 -3.90
CA TYR A 384 12.36 10.83 -4.68
C TYR A 384 12.07 11.00 -6.16
N PHE A 385 13.04 10.65 -6.99
CA PHE A 385 12.93 10.64 -8.43
C PHE A 385 13.23 9.25 -8.98
N VAL A 386 12.49 8.85 -10.00
CA VAL A 386 12.79 7.65 -10.77
C VAL A 386 13.08 8.06 -12.20
N ASP A 387 14.29 7.82 -12.64
CA ASP A 387 14.68 8.01 -14.04
C ASP A 387 15.07 6.69 -14.69
N LYS A 388 14.84 6.60 -15.98
CA LYS A 388 15.15 5.41 -16.77
C LYS A 388 16.24 5.74 -17.76
N ASP A 389 17.34 5.02 -17.67
CA ASP A 389 18.45 5.10 -18.59
C ASP A 389 17.98 4.71 -20.00
N LYS A 390 18.35 5.51 -20.99
CA LYS A 390 17.92 5.33 -22.38
C LYS A 390 18.68 4.21 -23.11
N GLU A 391 19.91 3.94 -22.68
CA GLU A 391 20.79 2.98 -23.36
C GLU A 391 20.51 1.56 -22.89
N ASN A 392 20.38 1.35 -21.58
CA ASN A 392 20.21 0.02 -20.98
C ASN A 392 18.80 -0.25 -20.44
N GLY A 393 17.93 0.76 -20.41
CA GLY A 393 16.54 0.64 -19.98
C GLY A 393 16.34 0.39 -18.48
N ALA A 394 17.40 0.46 -17.66
CA ALA A 394 17.30 0.33 -16.21
C ALA A 394 16.81 1.62 -15.58
N SER A 395 15.98 1.47 -14.55
CA SER A 395 15.51 2.59 -13.71
C SER A 395 16.38 2.73 -12.47
N GLU A 396 16.63 3.98 -12.08
CA GLU A 396 17.26 4.35 -10.82
C GLU A 396 16.28 5.12 -9.94
N LEU A 397 16.29 4.84 -8.64
CA LEU A 397 15.56 5.58 -7.61
C LEU A 397 16.56 6.37 -6.77
N TYR A 398 16.41 7.67 -6.70
CA TYR A 398 17.29 8.55 -5.93
C TYR A 398 16.52 9.68 -5.24
N SER A 399 17.06 10.21 -4.15
CA SER A 399 16.48 11.34 -3.41
C SER A 399 17.01 12.66 -3.95
N ILE A 400 16.21 13.74 -3.89
CA ILE A 400 16.71 15.08 -4.16
C ILE A 400 17.78 15.51 -3.15
N SER A 401 17.81 14.90 -1.97
CA SER A 401 18.85 15.16 -0.97
C SER A 401 20.24 14.69 -1.39
N ASP A 402 20.35 13.82 -2.40
CA ASP A 402 21.61 13.37 -2.99
C ASP A 402 22.27 14.43 -3.87
N PHE A 403 21.48 15.46 -4.26
CA PHE A 403 21.98 16.61 -5.00
C PHE A 403 22.37 17.73 -4.05
N SER A 404 23.49 18.42 -4.35
CA SER A 404 23.94 19.61 -3.64
C SER A 404 23.02 20.81 -3.91
N THR A 405 21.79 20.77 -3.39
CA THR A 405 20.80 21.82 -3.58
C THR A 405 20.86 22.86 -2.46
N ARG A 406 20.86 24.15 -2.82
CA ARG A 406 20.79 25.24 -1.81
C ARG A 406 19.39 25.24 -1.15
N THR A 407 19.31 25.70 0.09
CA THR A 407 18.03 25.79 0.84
C THR A 407 17.01 26.72 0.18
N THR A 408 17.49 27.72 -0.58
CA THR A 408 16.66 28.71 -1.30
C THR A 408 16.32 28.30 -2.74
N GLU A 409 16.73 27.09 -3.15
CA GLU A 409 16.50 26.64 -4.52
C GLU A 409 15.03 26.29 -4.75
N ASN A 410 14.48 26.81 -5.87
CA ASN A 410 13.13 26.43 -6.32
C ASN A 410 13.17 25.05 -6.97
N VAL A 411 12.86 24.03 -6.18
CA VAL A 411 12.87 22.61 -6.58
C VAL A 411 11.93 22.35 -7.75
N ARG A 412 10.71 22.92 -7.71
CA ARG A 412 9.72 22.79 -8.80
C ARG A 412 10.29 23.31 -10.14
N LYS A 413 10.87 24.51 -10.14
CA LYS A 413 11.48 25.07 -11.35
C LYS A 413 12.67 24.23 -11.83
N GLY A 414 13.52 23.76 -10.91
CA GLY A 414 14.64 22.87 -11.22
C GLY A 414 14.19 21.56 -11.86
N TYR A 415 13.15 20.95 -11.33
CA TYR A 415 12.55 19.72 -11.88
C TYR A 415 12.00 19.96 -13.29
N LEU A 416 11.17 20.97 -13.49
CA LEU A 416 10.58 21.29 -14.79
C LEU A 416 11.63 21.62 -15.87
N LEU A 417 12.80 22.13 -15.48
CA LEU A 417 13.95 22.39 -16.36
C LEU A 417 14.86 21.16 -16.55
N GLY A 418 14.48 20.00 -16.01
CA GLY A 418 15.25 18.77 -16.14
C GLY A 418 16.54 18.68 -15.30
N LYS A 419 16.75 19.62 -14.36
CA LYS A 419 17.97 19.66 -13.53
C LYS A 419 18.23 18.38 -12.73
N TYR A 420 17.16 17.69 -12.31
CA TYR A 420 17.24 16.49 -11.51
C TYR A 420 17.00 15.20 -12.33
N GLY A 421 16.97 15.29 -13.67
CA GLY A 421 16.52 14.17 -14.51
C GLY A 421 15.03 13.91 -14.35
N ALA A 422 14.60 12.71 -14.71
CA ALA A 422 13.24 12.19 -14.49
C ALA A 422 12.10 13.02 -15.14
N THR A 423 12.41 13.94 -16.05
CA THR A 423 11.46 14.75 -16.83
C THR A 423 11.22 14.18 -18.22
N PRO A 424 10.01 14.34 -18.79
CA PRO A 424 9.76 14.01 -20.19
C PRO A 424 10.64 14.86 -21.12
N ASN A 425 11.28 14.24 -22.09
CA ASN A 425 12.02 14.95 -23.15
C ASN A 425 11.05 15.12 -24.34
N VAL A 426 10.23 16.17 -24.29
CA VAL A 426 9.27 16.50 -25.36
C VAL A 426 9.81 17.73 -26.06
N GLU A 427 10.14 17.61 -27.35
CA GLU A 427 10.38 18.77 -28.22
C GLU A 427 9.01 19.37 -28.54
N ILE A 428 8.76 20.58 -28.08
CA ILE A 428 7.58 21.36 -28.45
C ILE A 428 7.98 22.13 -29.68
N GLU A 429 7.37 21.84 -30.84
CA GLU A 429 7.48 22.71 -32.01
C GLU A 429 6.95 24.08 -31.64
N GLU A 430 7.70 25.13 -32.03
CA GLU A 430 7.27 26.50 -31.79
C GLU A 430 5.91 26.71 -32.49
N VAL A 431 4.93 27.17 -31.72
CA VAL A 431 3.64 27.61 -32.28
C VAL A 431 3.88 28.97 -32.88
N GLU A 432 3.92 29.03 -34.23
CA GLU A 432 4.00 30.31 -34.98
C GLU A 432 2.75 31.17 -34.78
#